data_d1823ca55a36370388489305e80ff8f9
#
_entry.id   d1823ca55a36370388489305e80ff8f9
#
_cell.length_a   1.000
_cell.length_b   1.000
_cell.length_c   1.000
_cell.angle_alpha   90.00
_cell.angle_beta   90.00
_cell.angle_gamma   90.00
#
_symmetry.space_group_name_H-M   'P 1'
#
loop_
_entity.id
_entity.type
_entity.pdbx_description
1 polymer ?
#
loop_
_entity_poly.entity_id
_entity_poly.type
_entity_poly.pdbx_seq_one_letter_code
_entity_poly.pdbx_strand_id
1 'polypeptide(L)'
;RQAWIREVETIVDSPRQTERSGQPAASTQATHQPSASVEGMNAVVIGGGTGAPVSIKALLRLGVNTSAVVAMADDGGSSGLLRESTGTVPPGDIRKCLVAMAADPASPLARAFGFRFDYLYNHTLGNLLLMALANTTGTFAEAISVCEGLLEARGRVYPSTLESVVLSGKTRDNRYLSGQKNICASETAMEAVYLSPSDPEAY
;
A
#
# COMPACT_ATOMS: atom_id res chain seq x y z
N ARG A 1 -8.90 17.47 4.37
CA ARG A 1 -8.80 15.99 4.44
C ARG A 1 -10.04 15.28 4.99
N GLN A 2 -10.94 15.98 5.70
CA GLN A 2 -12.17 15.37 6.25
C GLN A 2 -13.44 15.56 5.38
N ALA A 3 -13.42 16.42 4.38
CA ALA A 3 -14.57 16.70 3.53
C ALA A 3 -14.92 15.54 2.56
N TRP A 4 -13.95 14.80 2.13
CA TRP A 4 -14.10 13.65 1.22
C TRP A 4 -14.86 12.47 1.82
N ILE A 5 -14.68 12.22 3.12
CA ILE A 5 -15.27 11.06 3.80
C ILE A 5 -16.77 11.25 4.02
N ARG A 6 -17.22 12.49 4.20
CA ARG A 6 -18.65 12.78 4.40
C ARG A 6 -19.50 12.66 3.14
N GLU A 7 -18.90 12.86 1.96
CA GLU A 7 -19.64 12.80 0.70
C GLU A 7 -19.92 11.36 0.25
N VAL A 8 -19.08 10.41 0.66
CA VAL A 8 -19.28 8.97 0.36
C VAL A 8 -20.30 8.31 1.29
N GLU A 9 -20.41 8.76 2.54
CA GLU A 9 -21.41 8.25 3.50
C GLU A 9 -22.84 8.72 3.21
N THR A 10 -23.01 9.87 2.55
CA THR A 10 -24.33 10.42 2.22
C THR A 10 -25.02 9.73 1.04
N ILE A 11 -24.31 8.92 0.27
CA ILE A 11 -24.86 8.20 -0.89
C ILE A 11 -25.48 6.85 -0.50
N VAL A 12 -25.19 6.33 0.70
CA VAL A 12 -25.61 4.97 1.11
C VAL A 12 -26.88 4.95 1.93
N ASP A 13 -27.33 6.08 2.49
CA ASP A 13 -28.49 6.13 3.40
C ASP A 13 -29.54 7.16 2.94
N SER A 14 -30.40 6.76 2.00
CA SER A 14 -31.67 7.44 1.75
C SER A 14 -32.78 6.41 1.53
N PRO A 15 -33.74 6.32 2.46
CA PRO A 15 -34.89 5.46 2.28
C PRO A 15 -35.86 6.10 1.27
N ARG A 16 -36.14 5.41 0.17
CA ARG A 16 -37.22 5.77 -0.75
C ARG A 16 -38.56 5.37 -0.14
N GLN A 17 -39.31 6.36 0.27
CA GLN A 17 -40.78 6.26 0.34
C GLN A 17 -41.36 6.89 -0.93
N THR A 18 -42.22 6.21 -1.57
CA THR A 18 -43.68 6.45 -1.81
C THR A 18 -44.14 5.93 -3.14
N GLU A 19 -45.22 5.22 -3.04
CA GLU A 19 -46.09 4.68 -4.06
C GLU A 19 -46.57 5.73 -5.07
N ARG A 20 -46.66 5.32 -6.37
CA ARG A 20 -47.81 5.65 -7.22
C ARG A 20 -47.95 4.63 -8.36
N SER A 21 -49.16 4.15 -8.45
CA SER A 21 -49.74 3.31 -9.47
C SER A 21 -49.60 3.82 -10.91
N GLY A 22 -49.35 2.91 -11.86
CA GLY A 22 -49.66 3.18 -13.27
C GLY A 22 -48.81 2.39 -14.26
N GLN A 23 -49.40 1.33 -14.81
CA GLN A 23 -49.17 0.63 -16.08
C GLN A 23 -47.80 0.05 -16.46
N PRO A 24 -47.74 -1.16 -17.03
CA PRO A 24 -46.50 -1.84 -17.36
C PRO A 24 -45.94 -1.32 -18.69
N ALA A 25 -44.81 -0.62 -18.62
CA ALA A 25 -43.96 -0.38 -19.76
C ALA A 25 -43.08 -1.62 -19.98
N ALA A 26 -42.99 -2.05 -21.23
CA ALA A 26 -42.19 -3.19 -21.68
C ALA A 26 -40.78 -3.21 -21.05
N SER A 27 -40.48 -4.26 -20.32
CA SER A 27 -39.16 -4.52 -19.79
C SER A 27 -38.17 -4.81 -20.93
N THR A 28 -37.42 -3.81 -21.33
CA THR A 28 -36.18 -4.04 -22.07
C THR A 28 -35.23 -4.75 -21.11
N GLN A 29 -35.20 -6.06 -21.15
CA GLN A 29 -34.16 -6.84 -20.50
C GLN A 29 -32.82 -6.40 -21.12
N ALA A 30 -32.10 -5.55 -20.40
CA ALA A 30 -30.69 -5.35 -20.68
C ALA A 30 -30.04 -6.73 -20.46
N THR A 31 -29.71 -7.40 -21.56
CA THR A 31 -28.89 -8.59 -21.57
C THR A 31 -27.54 -8.18 -20.97
N HIS A 32 -27.36 -8.49 -19.69
CA HIS A 32 -26.07 -8.43 -19.04
C HIS A 32 -25.18 -9.42 -19.81
N GLN A 33 -24.35 -8.91 -20.73
CA GLN A 33 -23.27 -9.72 -21.29
C GLN A 33 -22.41 -10.16 -20.10
N PRO A 34 -22.08 -11.45 -19.96
CA PRO A 34 -21.18 -11.89 -18.92
C PRO A 34 -19.89 -11.12 -19.07
N SER A 35 -19.53 -10.32 -18.06
CA SER A 35 -18.23 -9.68 -17.98
C SER A 35 -17.19 -10.78 -18.10
N ALA A 36 -16.23 -10.62 -19.01
CA ALA A 36 -15.12 -11.56 -19.17
C ALA A 36 -14.56 -11.86 -17.76
N SER A 37 -14.49 -13.14 -17.41
CA SER A 37 -13.94 -13.59 -16.14
C SER A 37 -12.49 -13.10 -16.06
N VAL A 38 -12.16 -12.32 -15.04
CA VAL A 38 -10.79 -11.86 -14.78
C VAL A 38 -9.98 -12.87 -13.96
N GLU A 39 -10.62 -13.96 -13.59
CA GLU A 39 -10.02 -15.06 -12.84
C GLU A 39 -8.83 -15.66 -13.59
N GLY A 40 -7.71 -15.86 -12.91
CA GLY A 40 -6.48 -16.38 -13.49
C GLY A 40 -5.65 -15.38 -14.30
N MET A 41 -6.11 -14.15 -14.46
CA MET A 41 -5.28 -13.07 -15.03
C MET A 41 -4.12 -12.73 -14.10
N ASN A 42 -3.03 -12.23 -14.67
CA ASN A 42 -1.89 -11.71 -13.90
C ASN A 42 -1.96 -10.18 -13.81
N ALA A 43 -1.72 -9.63 -12.64
CA ALA A 43 -1.64 -8.19 -12.41
C ALA A 43 -0.43 -7.84 -11.54
N VAL A 44 0.15 -6.67 -11.81
CA VAL A 44 1.20 -6.08 -10.99
C VAL A 44 0.71 -4.75 -10.43
N VAL A 45 0.73 -4.61 -9.11
CA VAL A 45 0.43 -3.35 -8.41
C VAL A 45 1.75 -2.63 -8.14
N ILE A 46 1.94 -1.47 -8.76
CA ILE A 46 3.14 -0.64 -8.54
C ILE A 46 2.75 0.54 -7.65
N GLY A 47 3.42 0.70 -6.50
CA GLY A 47 3.15 1.81 -5.59
C GLY A 47 3.52 1.53 -4.14
N GLY A 48 2.97 2.32 -3.23
CA GLY A 48 3.21 2.23 -1.78
C GLY A 48 2.04 2.84 -0.99
N GLY A 49 2.31 3.24 0.24
CA GLY A 49 1.34 3.92 1.10
C GLY A 49 0.11 3.08 1.43
N THR A 50 -1.07 3.66 1.24
CA THR A 50 -2.37 3.01 1.50
C THR A 50 -3.05 2.49 0.24
N GLY A 51 -2.68 3.01 -0.93
CA GLY A 51 -3.30 2.65 -2.21
C GLY A 51 -2.98 1.23 -2.65
N ALA A 52 -1.71 0.85 -2.63
CA ALA A 52 -1.26 -0.47 -3.06
C ALA A 52 -1.96 -1.62 -2.30
N PRO A 53 -2.04 -1.63 -0.95
CA PRO A 53 -2.79 -2.64 -0.20
C PRO A 53 -4.26 -2.74 -0.57
N VAL A 54 -4.92 -1.63 -0.88
CA VAL A 54 -6.34 -1.61 -1.31
C VAL A 54 -6.49 -2.28 -2.68
N SER A 55 -5.64 -1.92 -3.64
CA SER A 55 -5.63 -2.51 -4.98
C SER A 55 -5.34 -4.02 -4.95
N ILE A 56 -4.34 -4.44 -4.16
CA ILE A 56 -4.01 -5.86 -3.94
C ILE A 56 -5.25 -6.63 -3.47
N LYS A 57 -5.90 -6.17 -2.39
CA LYS A 57 -7.09 -6.83 -1.85
C LYS A 57 -8.23 -6.93 -2.86
N ALA A 58 -8.43 -5.89 -3.67
CA ALA A 58 -9.46 -5.89 -4.71
C ALA A 58 -9.17 -6.94 -5.79
N LEU A 59 -7.93 -6.98 -6.30
CA LEU A 59 -7.51 -7.95 -7.32
C LEU A 59 -7.58 -9.40 -6.83
N LEU A 60 -7.11 -9.66 -5.61
CA LEU A 60 -7.17 -11.00 -5.01
C LEU A 60 -8.62 -11.49 -4.80
N ARG A 61 -9.57 -10.59 -4.49
CA ARG A 61 -11.00 -10.93 -4.39
C ARG A 61 -11.61 -11.30 -5.75
N LEU A 62 -11.06 -10.77 -6.83
CA LEU A 62 -11.47 -11.08 -8.20
C LEU A 62 -10.79 -12.34 -8.75
N GLY A 63 -9.97 -13.05 -7.96
CA GLY A 63 -9.24 -14.23 -8.40
C GLY A 63 -8.05 -13.93 -9.32
N VAL A 64 -7.55 -12.68 -9.32
CA VAL A 64 -6.41 -12.26 -10.14
C VAL A 64 -5.11 -12.63 -9.44
N ASN A 65 -4.19 -13.29 -10.17
CA ASN A 65 -2.83 -13.54 -9.69
C ASN A 65 -2.09 -12.21 -9.55
N THR A 66 -1.80 -11.82 -8.32
CA THR A 66 -1.34 -10.46 -8.03
C THR A 66 0.09 -10.45 -7.51
N SER A 67 0.94 -9.60 -8.09
CA SER A 67 2.25 -9.23 -7.54
C SER A 67 2.26 -7.74 -7.19
N ALA A 68 3.11 -7.35 -6.25
CA ALA A 68 3.29 -5.94 -5.89
C ALA A 68 4.75 -5.53 -6.04
N VAL A 69 5.00 -4.38 -6.67
CA VAL A 69 6.30 -3.68 -6.67
C VAL A 69 6.15 -2.42 -5.82
N VAL A 70 6.86 -2.38 -4.70
CA VAL A 70 6.63 -1.40 -3.64
C VAL A 70 7.69 -0.31 -3.65
N ALA A 71 7.25 0.94 -3.65
CA ALA A 71 8.14 2.09 -3.57
C ALA A 71 8.91 2.13 -2.23
N MET A 72 10.22 2.39 -2.29
CA MET A 72 11.15 2.30 -1.16
C MET A 72 11.64 3.66 -0.65
N ALA A 73 10.90 4.75 -0.92
CA ALA A 73 11.29 6.11 -0.51
C ALA A 73 10.54 6.63 0.74
N ASP A 74 9.77 5.77 1.46
CA ASP A 74 9.03 6.17 2.67
C ASP A 74 10.01 6.53 3.81
N ASP A 75 9.83 7.72 4.39
CA ASP A 75 10.58 8.22 5.54
C ASP A 75 9.67 8.61 6.71
N GLY A 76 8.41 8.18 6.69
CA GLY A 76 7.42 8.50 7.70
C GLY A 76 7.40 7.55 8.89
N GLY A 77 7.08 8.08 10.08
CA GLY A 77 6.77 7.31 11.29
C GLY A 77 7.79 6.23 11.64
N SER A 78 7.32 5.01 11.91
CA SER A 78 8.17 3.86 12.29
C SER A 78 9.20 3.48 11.21
N SER A 79 8.87 3.62 9.92
CA SER A 79 9.77 3.30 8.81
C SER A 79 10.95 4.26 8.76
N GLY A 80 10.70 5.57 8.94
CA GLY A 80 11.75 6.59 8.95
C GLY A 80 12.71 6.40 10.10
N LEU A 81 12.21 6.15 11.31
CA LEU A 81 13.05 5.91 12.49
C LEU A 81 13.94 4.66 12.32
N LEU A 82 13.40 3.57 11.80
CA LEU A 82 14.17 2.36 11.53
C LEU A 82 15.24 2.61 10.48
N ARG A 83 14.89 3.32 9.40
CA ARG A 83 15.82 3.69 8.35
C ARG A 83 16.99 4.55 8.88
N GLU A 84 16.71 5.56 9.69
CA GLU A 84 17.73 6.43 10.29
C GLU A 84 18.66 5.65 11.21
N SER A 85 18.13 4.71 12.00
CA SER A 85 18.91 3.95 12.97
C SER A 85 19.72 2.80 12.36
N THR A 86 19.29 2.21 11.26
CA THR A 86 19.88 1.01 10.68
C THR A 86 20.49 1.20 9.29
N GLY A 87 20.22 2.33 8.63
CA GLY A 87 20.64 2.58 7.25
C GLY A 87 19.95 1.70 6.20
N THR A 88 18.92 0.93 6.60
CA THR A 88 18.24 -0.02 5.72
C THR A 88 17.04 0.61 5.00
N VAL A 89 16.46 -0.17 4.09
CA VAL A 89 15.26 0.24 3.36
C VAL A 89 14.02 0.28 4.26
N PRO A 90 13.04 1.19 4.01
CA PRO A 90 11.88 1.37 4.86
C PRO A 90 10.90 0.18 4.77
N PRO A 91 10.58 -0.52 5.88
CA PRO A 91 9.76 -1.74 5.84
C PRO A 91 8.25 -1.48 5.77
N GLY A 92 7.79 -0.24 6.01
CA GLY A 92 6.39 0.05 6.30
C GLY A 92 5.42 -0.32 5.18
N ASP A 93 5.71 0.06 3.95
CA ASP A 93 4.84 -0.20 2.80
C ASP A 93 4.93 -1.65 2.33
N ILE A 94 6.12 -2.26 2.40
CA ILE A 94 6.31 -3.72 2.21
C ILE A 94 5.41 -4.49 3.18
N ARG A 95 5.47 -4.18 4.48
CA ARG A 95 4.63 -4.80 5.49
C ARG A 95 3.13 -4.69 5.19
N LYS A 96 2.67 -3.51 4.77
CA LYS A 96 1.25 -3.29 4.42
C LYS A 96 0.82 -4.16 3.24
N CYS A 97 1.68 -4.29 2.22
CA CYS A 97 1.43 -5.12 1.05
C CYS A 97 1.45 -6.62 1.43
N LEU A 98 2.39 -7.07 2.25
CA LEU A 98 2.43 -8.44 2.78
C LEU A 98 1.13 -8.81 3.52
N VAL A 99 0.67 -7.96 4.43
CA VAL A 99 -0.61 -8.17 5.13
C VAL A 99 -1.81 -8.19 4.16
N ALA A 100 -1.76 -7.37 3.10
CA ALA A 100 -2.81 -7.37 2.08
C ALA A 100 -2.81 -8.64 1.23
N MET A 101 -1.66 -9.30 1.07
CA MET A 101 -1.47 -10.58 0.36
C MET A 101 -1.79 -11.80 1.24
N ALA A 102 -1.89 -11.66 2.56
CA ALA A 102 -2.11 -12.79 3.48
C ALA A 102 -3.32 -13.64 3.05
N ALA A 103 -3.19 -14.97 3.16
CA ALA A 103 -4.28 -15.90 2.85
C ALA A 103 -5.51 -15.63 3.71
N ASP A 104 -5.30 -15.39 5.01
CA ASP A 104 -6.31 -14.92 5.94
C ASP A 104 -5.87 -13.60 6.60
N PRO A 105 -6.34 -12.43 6.09
CA PRO A 105 -6.05 -11.14 6.70
C PRO A 105 -6.62 -10.97 8.13
N ALA A 106 -7.56 -11.83 8.55
CA ALA A 106 -8.13 -11.82 9.89
C ALA A 106 -7.37 -12.71 10.87
N SER A 107 -6.42 -13.51 10.39
CA SER A 107 -5.60 -14.38 11.24
C SER A 107 -4.89 -13.60 12.35
N PRO A 108 -4.67 -14.20 13.53
CA PRO A 108 -3.94 -13.54 14.62
C PRO A 108 -2.57 -13.02 14.19
N LEU A 109 -1.86 -13.76 13.33
CA LEU A 109 -0.54 -13.36 12.82
C LEU A 109 -0.63 -12.15 11.90
N ALA A 110 -1.53 -12.15 10.90
CA ALA A 110 -1.70 -11.00 10.00
C ALA A 110 -2.08 -9.72 10.76
N ARG A 111 -2.94 -9.84 11.77
CA ARG A 111 -3.29 -8.73 12.67
C ARG A 111 -2.10 -8.26 13.50
N ALA A 112 -1.30 -9.20 14.02
CA ALA A 112 -0.11 -8.88 14.81
C ALA A 112 0.95 -8.12 13.99
N PHE A 113 1.09 -8.39 12.69
CA PHE A 113 1.97 -7.58 11.82
C PHE A 113 1.64 -6.08 11.84
N GLY A 114 0.37 -5.73 12.04
CA GLY A 114 -0.08 -4.34 12.14
C GLY A 114 -0.04 -3.76 13.55
N PHE A 115 0.16 -4.59 14.57
CA PHE A 115 0.15 -4.15 15.98
C PHE A 115 1.27 -3.15 16.25
N ARG A 116 0.94 -2.04 16.92
CA ARG A 116 1.88 -0.99 17.29
C ARG A 116 2.20 -1.05 18.79
N PHE A 117 3.47 -0.90 19.10
CA PHE A 117 3.96 -0.84 20.46
C PHE A 117 4.19 0.61 20.87
N ASP A 118 3.30 1.18 21.67
CA ASP A 118 3.39 2.58 22.13
C ASP A 118 4.70 2.85 22.88
N TYR A 119 5.17 1.88 23.67
CA TYR A 119 6.43 1.93 24.43
C TYR A 119 7.69 1.65 23.61
N LEU A 120 7.58 1.30 22.32
CA LEU A 120 8.69 1.11 21.37
C LEU A 120 8.56 2.10 20.21
N TYR A 121 8.55 3.39 20.49
CA TYR A 121 8.49 4.46 19.48
C TYR A 121 7.41 4.25 18.41
N ASN A 122 6.31 3.60 18.81
CA ASN A 122 5.19 3.29 17.92
C ASN A 122 5.56 2.39 16.71
N HIS A 123 6.61 1.58 16.85
CA HIS A 123 6.97 0.58 15.85
C HIS A 123 5.88 -0.49 15.73
N THR A 124 5.66 -1.00 14.50
CA THR A 124 4.80 -2.17 14.30
C THR A 124 5.61 -3.46 14.42
N LEU A 125 4.96 -4.52 14.93
CA LEU A 125 5.60 -5.85 15.00
C LEU A 125 6.14 -6.28 13.63
N GLY A 126 5.36 -6.12 12.57
CA GLY A 126 5.81 -6.53 11.23
C GLY A 126 7.01 -5.73 10.71
N ASN A 127 7.14 -4.43 11.05
CA ASN A 127 8.34 -3.67 10.72
C ASN A 127 9.56 -4.21 11.48
N LEU A 128 9.42 -4.46 12.78
CA LEU A 128 10.50 -5.02 13.61
C LEU A 128 10.89 -6.43 13.14
N LEU A 129 9.90 -7.25 12.79
CA LEU A 129 10.14 -8.60 12.28
C LEU A 129 10.90 -8.60 10.94
N LEU A 130 10.48 -7.76 9.99
CA LEU A 130 11.18 -7.60 8.71
C LEU A 130 12.65 -7.19 8.92
N MET A 131 12.90 -6.26 9.84
CA MET A 131 14.25 -5.83 10.17
C MET A 131 15.08 -6.93 10.84
N ALA A 132 14.49 -7.65 11.79
CA ALA A 132 15.15 -8.77 12.46
C ALA A 132 15.50 -9.89 11.47
N LEU A 133 14.56 -10.24 10.60
CA LEU A 133 14.76 -11.22 9.54
C LEU A 133 15.85 -10.77 8.56
N ALA A 134 15.85 -9.53 8.08
CA ALA A 134 16.87 -9.03 7.18
C ALA A 134 18.29 -9.14 7.78
N ASN A 135 18.43 -8.89 9.08
CA ASN A 135 19.70 -9.05 9.79
C ASN A 135 20.12 -10.52 9.96
N THR A 136 19.17 -11.43 10.08
CA THR A 136 19.47 -12.87 10.32
C THR A 136 19.58 -13.68 9.05
N THR A 137 18.86 -13.33 8.00
CA THR A 137 18.93 -13.99 6.69
C THR A 137 19.98 -13.38 5.77
N GLY A 138 20.41 -12.16 6.04
CA GLY A 138 21.44 -11.44 5.29
C GLY A 138 20.90 -10.44 4.26
N THR A 139 19.65 -10.57 3.81
CA THR A 139 19.06 -9.63 2.84
C THR A 139 17.59 -9.27 3.19
N PHE A 140 17.20 -8.06 2.81
CA PHE A 140 15.82 -7.63 2.97
C PHE A 140 14.84 -8.41 2.06
N ALA A 141 15.32 -8.86 0.91
CA ALA A 141 14.51 -9.69 -0.01
C ALA A 141 14.19 -11.06 0.59
N GLU A 142 15.14 -11.70 1.26
CA GLU A 142 14.90 -12.96 1.99
C GLU A 142 13.94 -12.75 3.16
N ALA A 143 14.06 -11.64 3.88
CA ALA A 143 13.12 -11.29 4.93
C ALA A 143 11.67 -11.18 4.42
N ILE A 144 11.48 -10.57 3.24
CA ILE A 144 10.17 -10.51 2.57
C ILE A 144 9.66 -11.93 2.27
N SER A 145 10.50 -12.79 1.67
CA SER A 145 10.13 -14.17 1.33
C SER A 145 9.74 -14.99 2.56
N VAL A 146 10.44 -14.84 3.67
CA VAL A 146 10.07 -15.48 4.94
C VAL A 146 8.71 -14.98 5.43
N CYS A 147 8.46 -13.67 5.38
CA CYS A 147 7.17 -13.09 5.77
C CYS A 147 6.03 -13.51 4.83
N GLU A 148 6.27 -13.67 3.52
CA GLU A 148 5.31 -14.25 2.58
C GLU A 148 4.90 -15.66 3.02
N GLY A 149 5.88 -16.49 3.39
CA GLY A 149 5.62 -17.84 3.91
C GLY A 149 4.83 -17.83 5.21
N LEU A 150 5.20 -16.98 6.17
CA LEU A 150 4.50 -16.86 7.47
C LEU A 150 3.04 -16.42 7.33
N LEU A 151 2.73 -15.59 6.33
CA LEU A 151 1.39 -15.08 6.07
C LEU A 151 0.63 -15.92 5.04
N GLU A 152 1.24 -16.99 4.52
CA GLU A 152 0.70 -17.81 3.42
C GLU A 152 0.23 -16.91 2.27
N ALA A 153 1.10 -15.98 1.86
CA ALA A 153 0.73 -14.92 0.93
C ALA A 153 0.24 -15.48 -0.41
N ARG A 154 -0.89 -14.94 -0.90
CA ARG A 154 -1.51 -15.33 -2.18
C ARG A 154 -0.89 -14.68 -3.41
N GLY A 155 0.24 -13.98 -3.22
CA GLY A 155 0.97 -13.31 -4.27
C GLY A 155 2.36 -12.94 -3.78
N ARG A 156 3.11 -12.19 -4.61
CA ARG A 156 4.50 -11.82 -4.31
C ARG A 156 4.62 -10.32 -4.07
N VAL A 157 5.54 -9.96 -3.18
CA VAL A 157 5.85 -8.56 -2.85
C VAL A 157 7.33 -8.31 -3.10
N TYR A 158 7.61 -7.39 -4.00
CA TYR A 158 8.96 -6.99 -4.38
C TYR A 158 9.24 -5.55 -3.97
N PRO A 159 10.39 -5.23 -3.39
CA PRO A 159 10.84 -3.84 -3.28
C PRO A 159 11.18 -3.30 -4.67
N SER A 160 10.95 -2.03 -4.95
CA SER A 160 11.36 -1.43 -6.23
C SER A 160 12.88 -1.35 -6.37
N THR A 161 13.58 -1.24 -5.26
CA THR A 161 15.04 -1.26 -5.13
C THR A 161 15.42 -1.68 -3.72
N LEU A 162 16.62 -2.22 -3.54
CA LEU A 162 17.24 -2.48 -2.23
C LEU A 162 18.17 -1.35 -1.79
N GLU A 163 18.36 -0.35 -2.64
CA GLU A 163 19.15 0.82 -2.28
C GLU A 163 18.38 1.78 -1.36
N SER A 164 19.13 2.48 -0.53
CA SER A 164 18.59 3.52 0.34
C SER A 164 18.32 4.79 -0.48
N VAL A 165 17.09 4.95 -0.96
CA VAL A 165 16.69 6.10 -1.76
C VAL A 165 15.94 7.15 -0.94
N VAL A 166 16.17 8.42 -1.23
CA VAL A 166 15.48 9.55 -0.60
C VAL A 166 14.70 10.30 -1.69
N LEU A 167 13.42 10.56 -1.44
CA LEU A 167 12.64 11.45 -2.29
C LEU A 167 13.08 12.89 -2.02
N SER A 168 13.49 13.58 -3.06
CA SER A 168 13.92 14.98 -3.01
C SER A 168 13.10 15.80 -3.99
N GLY A 169 13.00 17.10 -3.76
CA GLY A 169 12.23 17.97 -4.64
C GLY A 169 12.68 19.40 -4.58
N LYS A 170 12.35 20.15 -5.64
CA LYS A 170 12.53 21.59 -5.74
C LYS A 170 11.16 22.25 -5.83
N THR A 171 10.91 23.22 -4.98
CA THR A 171 9.68 24.02 -4.99
C THR A 171 9.76 25.15 -6.02
N ARG A 172 8.62 25.69 -6.43
CA ARG A 172 8.55 26.83 -7.36
C ARG A 172 9.20 28.10 -6.85
N ASP A 173 9.35 28.24 -5.53
CA ASP A 173 10.09 29.33 -4.87
C ASP A 173 11.58 29.00 -4.64
N ASN A 174 12.12 28.04 -5.40
CA ASN A 174 13.53 27.61 -5.40
C ASN A 174 14.07 27.01 -4.11
N ARG A 175 13.22 26.54 -3.19
CA ARG A 175 13.67 25.75 -2.02
C ARG A 175 13.86 24.30 -2.40
N TYR A 176 14.90 23.68 -1.83
CA TYR A 176 15.16 22.26 -1.95
C TYR A 176 14.66 21.54 -0.71
N LEU A 177 13.86 20.50 -0.90
CA LEU A 177 13.32 19.66 0.15
C LEU A 177 13.85 18.24 -0.01
N SER A 178 14.21 17.62 1.10
CA SER A 178 14.62 16.21 1.16
C SER A 178 13.70 15.47 2.10
N GLY A 179 13.31 14.27 1.69
CA GLY A 179 12.39 13.39 2.41
C GLY A 179 10.92 13.58 1.99
N GLN A 180 10.23 12.46 1.84
CA GLN A 180 8.81 12.41 1.47
C GLN A 180 7.95 13.23 2.44
N LYS A 181 8.23 13.14 3.74
CA LYS A 181 7.50 13.88 4.78
C LYS A 181 7.57 15.39 4.55
N ASN A 182 8.75 15.92 4.27
CA ASN A 182 8.95 17.35 4.04
C ASN A 182 8.28 17.81 2.74
N ILE A 183 8.36 17.00 1.69
CA ILE A 183 7.70 17.27 0.41
C ILE A 183 6.17 17.30 0.59
N CYS A 184 5.61 16.31 1.27
CA CYS A 184 4.17 16.25 1.54
C CYS A 184 3.66 17.35 2.47
N ALA A 185 4.52 17.89 3.34
CA ALA A 185 4.18 19.01 4.24
C ALA A 185 4.37 20.38 3.60
N SER A 186 4.93 20.45 2.39
CA SER A 186 5.16 21.74 1.73
C SER A 186 3.84 22.38 1.30
N GLU A 187 3.67 23.65 1.66
CA GLU A 187 2.56 24.50 1.19
C GLU A 187 2.82 25.04 -0.22
N THR A 188 4.07 25.03 -0.67
CA THR A 188 4.46 25.48 -2.00
C THR A 188 4.48 24.32 -2.99
N ALA A 189 3.93 24.55 -4.18
CA ALA A 189 3.92 23.56 -5.24
C ALA A 189 5.35 23.16 -5.65
N MET A 190 5.54 21.87 -5.92
CA MET A 190 6.80 21.33 -6.44
C MET A 190 6.99 21.76 -7.90
N GLU A 191 8.20 22.17 -8.25
CA GLU A 191 8.66 22.35 -9.62
C GLU A 191 9.17 21.00 -10.18
N ALA A 192 9.92 20.26 -9.37
CA ALA A 192 10.47 18.95 -9.70
C ALA A 192 10.54 18.05 -8.48
N VAL A 193 10.42 16.75 -8.73
CA VAL A 193 10.61 15.69 -7.72
C VAL A 193 11.51 14.63 -8.33
N TYR A 194 12.49 14.15 -7.58
CA TYR A 194 13.49 13.19 -8.02
C TYR A 194 13.95 12.30 -6.86
N LEU A 195 14.58 11.17 -7.19
CA LEU A 195 15.22 10.29 -6.21
C LEU A 195 16.68 10.70 -5.99
N SER A 196 17.20 10.42 -4.80
CA SER A 196 18.61 10.51 -4.47
C SER A 196 19.07 9.18 -3.84
N PRO A 197 19.96 8.40 -4.50
CA PRO A 197 20.53 8.63 -5.83
C PRO A 197 19.46 8.71 -6.94
N SER A 198 19.82 9.35 -8.08
CA SER A 198 18.88 9.63 -9.16
C SER A 198 18.50 8.41 -10.01
N ASP A 199 19.34 7.40 -10.00
CA ASP A 199 19.19 6.17 -10.78
C ASP A 199 19.52 4.94 -9.92
N PRO A 200 18.68 4.61 -8.93
CA PRO A 200 18.89 3.45 -8.09
C PRO A 200 18.70 2.16 -8.88
N GLU A 201 19.51 1.15 -8.59
CA GLU A 201 19.36 -0.15 -9.21
C GLU A 201 17.99 -0.75 -8.89
N ALA A 202 17.28 -1.22 -9.94
CA ALA A 202 16.02 -1.91 -9.77
C ALA A 202 16.24 -3.33 -9.21
N TYR A 203 15.32 -3.77 -8.35
CA TYR A 203 15.34 -5.13 -7.78
C TYR A 203 14.84 -6.17 -8.79
#